data_3cdf30e9b6924575a556dff16ee980a8
#
_entry.id   3cdf30e9b6924575a556dff16ee980a8
#
_cell.length_a   1.000
_cell.length_b   1.000
_cell.length_c   1.000
_cell.angle_alpha   90.00
_cell.angle_beta   90.00
_cell.angle_gamma   90.00
#
_symmetry.space_group_name_H-M   'P 1'
#
loop_
_entity.id
_entity.type
_entity.pdbx_description
1 polymer ?
#
loop_
_entity_poly.entity_id
_entity_poly.type
_entity_poly.pdbx_seq_one_letter_code
_entity_poly.pdbx_strand_id
1 'polypeptide(L)'
;MGALIEPNVLATAKDYLLPGDSESGFAVVDAQFKADSWGGRPIEQSIRSRLEPINSLRLSGGHPDAILAPPKPGTYRGDIEETVTALPLAVIEAKGETQHNNQNTTRVAITQAHGHLPEANVGFAAVPSGYISENDRSLARELNIGLLAIDDGGVELVEKSRLVGTETTPTAKTVRFHARLGGTAVESLKKNHPKNALGYALSIQYTGTTEEVFKDYVIQSVDDARLDAMALGLVSKSGFGPQLTPSGREAVRTVGYHHGGLEPALDRIDELTGRQRRFIDACPVMGTVVRQVLLSYPPTQVLVDTLGELASGGNTEPSLAEVARAVATENPNFALDLFVSTRSEDRERVLSDSDDEVVDRSAFDTGQIYSTHTVYQYKAMLYHVGLLTERGTDTKSELDPSTDVWALETQAE
;
A
#
# COMPACT_ATOMS: atom_id res chain seq x y z
N MET A 1 1.18 -31.50 24.51
CA MET A 1 1.44 -30.11 24.14
C MET A 1 2.38 -30.13 22.95
N GLY A 2 1.99 -29.57 21.83
CA GLY A 2 2.87 -29.36 20.68
C GLY A 2 3.83 -28.23 20.99
N ALA A 3 5.09 -28.31 20.52
CA ALA A 3 6.02 -27.21 20.67
C ALA A 3 5.51 -25.97 19.90
N LEU A 4 5.63 -24.78 20.51
CA LEU A 4 5.27 -23.49 19.91
C LEU A 4 6.28 -23.15 18.81
N ILE A 5 5.98 -23.52 17.56
CA ILE A 5 6.80 -23.14 16.40
C ILE A 5 6.59 -21.65 16.09
N GLU A 6 7.56 -21.05 15.41
CA GLU A 6 7.57 -19.60 15.11
C GLU A 6 6.28 -19.09 14.42
N PRO A 7 5.68 -19.79 13.43
CA PRO A 7 4.39 -19.42 12.87
C PRO A 7 3.24 -19.32 13.90
N ASN A 8 3.23 -20.21 14.90
CA ASN A 8 2.22 -20.17 15.96
C ASN A 8 2.40 -18.96 16.87
N VAL A 9 3.65 -18.66 17.23
CA VAL A 9 4.02 -17.49 18.03
C VAL A 9 3.61 -16.22 17.30
N LEU A 10 3.96 -16.11 16.01
CA LEU A 10 3.63 -14.95 15.17
C LEU A 10 2.13 -14.73 15.02
N ALA A 11 1.37 -15.79 14.66
CA ALA A 11 -0.07 -15.70 14.52
C ALA A 11 -0.74 -15.25 15.82
N THR A 12 -0.28 -15.78 16.96
CA THR A 12 -0.84 -15.42 18.27
C THR A 12 -0.49 -14.00 18.68
N ALA A 13 0.73 -13.54 18.43
CA ALA A 13 1.14 -12.16 18.67
C ALA A 13 0.37 -11.17 17.78
N LYS A 14 0.20 -11.51 16.49
CA LYS A 14 -0.57 -10.69 15.53
C LYS A 14 -2.01 -10.48 16.00
N ASP A 15 -2.71 -11.56 16.36
CA ASP A 15 -4.10 -11.48 16.80
C ASP A 15 -4.25 -10.78 18.16
N TYR A 16 -3.25 -10.86 19.03
CA TYR A 16 -3.23 -10.12 20.28
C TYR A 16 -3.10 -8.62 20.06
N LEU A 17 -2.18 -8.21 19.17
CA LEU A 17 -1.92 -6.80 18.90
C LEU A 17 -3.01 -6.16 18.04
N LEU A 18 -3.63 -6.89 17.13
CA LEU A 18 -4.76 -6.45 16.31
C LEU A 18 -5.93 -7.42 16.48
N PRO A 19 -6.67 -7.32 17.59
CA PRO A 19 -7.84 -8.18 17.81
C PRO A 19 -9.00 -7.74 16.92
N GLY A 20 -9.57 -8.69 16.20
CA GLY A 20 -10.79 -8.48 15.43
C GLY A 20 -10.60 -8.38 13.93
N ASP A 21 -11.71 -8.31 13.21
CA ASP A 21 -11.79 -8.30 11.75
C ASP A 21 -11.11 -7.09 11.09
N SER A 22 -10.95 -7.15 9.79
CA SER A 22 -10.28 -6.19 8.91
C SER A 22 -10.67 -4.70 9.07
N GLU A 23 -11.72 -4.39 9.84
CA GLU A 23 -12.09 -3.01 10.17
C GLU A 23 -11.19 -2.39 11.24
N SER A 24 -10.47 -3.20 12.00
CA SER A 24 -9.67 -2.75 13.17
C SER A 24 -8.20 -2.49 12.85
N GLY A 25 -7.71 -2.86 11.69
CA GLY A 25 -6.31 -2.69 11.33
C GLY A 25 -5.87 -3.63 10.22
N PHE A 26 -4.65 -3.44 9.81
CA PHE A 26 -4.03 -4.21 8.77
C PHE A 26 -2.74 -4.84 9.29
N ALA A 27 -2.54 -6.12 9.00
CA ALA A 27 -1.29 -6.83 9.28
C ALA A 27 -0.86 -7.58 8.03
N VAL A 28 0.41 -7.49 7.69
CA VAL A 28 1.04 -8.30 6.64
C VAL A 28 2.12 -9.14 7.28
N VAL A 29 2.17 -10.40 6.90
CA VAL A 29 3.16 -11.38 7.35
C VAL A 29 4.15 -11.63 6.21
N ASP A 30 5.43 -11.83 6.55
CA ASP A 30 6.49 -12.06 5.58
C ASP A 30 6.29 -13.34 4.78
N ALA A 31 6.72 -13.33 3.53
CA ALA A 31 6.56 -14.42 2.57
C ALA A 31 7.21 -15.74 3.00
N GLN A 32 8.21 -15.73 3.89
CA GLN A 32 8.81 -16.95 4.45
C GLN A 32 7.79 -17.86 5.16
N PHE A 33 6.73 -17.27 5.73
CA PHE A 33 5.66 -18.01 6.41
C PHE A 33 4.61 -18.63 5.46
N LYS A 34 4.78 -18.49 4.15
CA LYS A 34 3.94 -19.16 3.15
C LYS A 34 4.16 -20.67 3.09
N ALA A 35 5.27 -21.17 3.63
CA ALA A 35 5.63 -22.57 3.61
C ALA A 35 4.58 -23.45 4.32
N ASP A 36 4.47 -24.71 3.87
CA ASP A 36 3.57 -25.70 4.48
C ASP A 36 4.12 -26.29 5.78
N SER A 37 5.42 -26.07 6.02
CA SER A 37 6.12 -26.60 7.21
C SER A 37 7.18 -25.62 7.70
N TRP A 38 7.46 -25.64 8.98
CA TRP A 38 8.49 -24.84 9.66
C TRP A 38 9.39 -25.73 10.51
N GLY A 39 10.68 -25.70 10.24
CA GLY A 39 11.65 -26.55 10.95
C GLY A 39 11.32 -28.05 10.84
N GLY A 40 10.78 -28.49 9.71
CA GLY A 40 10.37 -29.89 9.47
C GLY A 40 9.05 -30.29 10.11
N ARG A 41 8.30 -29.35 10.71
CA ARG A 41 6.96 -29.57 11.29
C ARG A 41 5.88 -28.94 10.41
N PRO A 42 4.76 -29.62 10.14
CA PRO A 42 3.68 -29.04 9.36
C PRO A 42 3.06 -27.85 10.10
N ILE A 43 2.71 -26.78 9.35
CA ILE A 43 1.95 -25.66 9.87
C ILE A 43 0.46 -26.00 9.67
N GLU A 44 -0.30 -26.01 10.77
CA GLU A 44 -1.75 -26.27 10.71
C GLU A 44 -2.47 -25.23 9.83
N GLN A 45 -3.50 -25.65 9.09
CA GLN A 45 -4.27 -24.78 8.21
C GLN A 45 -4.90 -23.59 8.97
N SER A 46 -5.32 -23.81 10.22
CA SER A 46 -5.84 -22.76 11.10
C SER A 46 -4.82 -21.65 11.38
N ILE A 47 -3.56 -22.00 11.55
CA ILE A 47 -2.46 -21.05 11.74
C ILE A 47 -2.15 -20.34 10.41
N ARG A 48 -2.11 -21.07 9.30
CA ARG A 48 -1.86 -20.47 7.97
C ARG A 48 -2.91 -19.40 7.63
N SER A 49 -4.19 -19.67 7.87
CA SER A 49 -5.25 -18.69 7.65
C SER A 49 -5.11 -17.45 8.54
N ARG A 50 -4.59 -17.60 9.77
CA ARG A 50 -4.35 -16.49 10.69
C ARG A 50 -3.14 -15.63 10.26
N LEU A 51 -2.18 -16.20 9.53
CA LEU A 51 -1.01 -15.50 9.03
C LEU A 51 -1.31 -14.67 7.76
N GLU A 52 -2.41 -14.92 7.08
CA GLU A 52 -2.81 -14.12 5.92
C GLU A 52 -3.19 -12.67 6.33
N PRO A 53 -2.97 -11.69 5.44
CA PRO A 53 -2.32 -11.77 4.14
C PRO A 53 -0.80 -11.86 4.23
N ILE A 54 -0.21 -12.60 3.30
CA ILE A 54 1.24 -12.82 3.21
C ILE A 54 1.79 -11.99 2.05
N ASN A 55 2.87 -11.22 2.31
CA ASN A 55 3.58 -10.48 1.28
C ASN A 55 5.08 -10.38 1.65
N SER A 56 5.93 -10.12 0.69
CA SER A 56 7.33 -9.83 0.95
C SER A 56 7.47 -8.33 1.23
N LEU A 57 7.77 -7.98 2.47
CA LEU A 57 7.95 -6.59 2.90
C LEU A 57 9.36 -6.41 3.44
N ARG A 58 10.14 -5.58 2.77
CA ARG A 58 11.51 -5.26 3.20
C ARG A 58 11.54 -3.86 3.79
N LEU A 59 12.07 -3.74 4.99
CA LEU A 59 12.50 -2.49 5.61
C LEU A 59 14.03 -2.37 5.48
N SER A 60 14.60 -1.21 5.73
CA SER A 60 16.05 -1.02 5.71
C SER A 60 16.79 -1.94 6.71
N GLY A 61 16.13 -2.32 7.80
CA GLY A 61 16.63 -3.28 8.77
C GLY A 61 16.48 -4.76 8.38
N GLY A 62 15.97 -5.08 7.19
CA GLY A 62 15.68 -6.44 6.74
C GLY A 62 14.19 -6.74 6.55
N HIS A 63 13.83 -8.03 6.63
CA HIS A 63 12.45 -8.50 6.53
C HIS A 63 11.89 -8.75 7.94
N PRO A 64 10.98 -7.90 8.46
CA PRO A 64 10.29 -8.22 9.70
C PRO A 64 9.31 -9.38 9.47
N ASP A 65 9.08 -10.19 10.48
CA ASP A 65 8.16 -11.32 10.39
C ASP A 65 6.71 -10.87 10.13
N ALA A 66 6.31 -9.74 10.70
CA ALA A 66 5.06 -9.07 10.35
C ALA A 66 5.13 -7.54 10.55
N ILE A 67 4.31 -6.85 9.77
CA ILE A 67 4.06 -5.41 9.93
C ILE A 67 2.57 -5.19 10.15
N LEU A 68 2.26 -4.34 11.14
CA LEU A 68 0.89 -3.99 11.51
C LEU A 68 0.68 -2.49 11.34
N ALA A 69 -0.47 -2.10 10.82
CA ALA A 69 -0.91 -0.71 10.74
C ALA A 69 -2.35 -0.60 11.22
N PRO A 70 -2.61 -0.07 12.41
CA PRO A 70 -3.96 0.15 12.89
C PRO A 70 -4.63 1.25 12.07
N PRO A 71 -5.92 1.12 11.70
CA PRO A 71 -6.62 2.11 10.89
C PRO A 71 -6.95 3.39 11.65
N LYS A 72 -7.00 3.30 12.98
CA LYS A 72 -7.34 4.44 13.85
C LYS A 72 -6.47 4.44 15.10
N PRO A 73 -6.09 5.63 15.61
CA PRO A 73 -5.51 5.74 16.94
C PRO A 73 -6.45 5.10 17.97
N GLY A 74 -5.91 4.28 18.88
CA GLY A 74 -6.67 3.64 19.95
C GLY A 74 -7.17 2.22 19.68
N THR A 75 -7.07 1.67 18.47
CA THR A 75 -7.36 0.25 18.19
C THR A 75 -6.21 -0.68 18.54
N TYR A 76 -5.06 -0.14 18.81
CA TYR A 76 -3.85 -0.85 19.13
C TYR A 76 -3.72 -1.07 20.65
N ARG A 77 -3.44 -2.29 21.10
CA ARG A 77 -3.28 -2.60 22.54
C ARG A 77 -1.95 -2.15 23.17
N GLY A 78 -1.04 -1.59 22.39
CA GLY A 78 0.16 -0.94 22.89
C GLY A 78 -0.13 0.52 23.29
N ASP A 79 0.70 1.11 24.18
CA ASP A 79 0.61 2.53 24.52
C ASP A 79 1.09 3.39 23.32
N ILE A 80 0.22 3.57 22.34
CA ILE A 80 0.45 4.49 21.23
C ILE A 80 -0.20 5.82 21.60
N GLU A 81 0.61 6.84 21.84
CA GLU A 81 0.11 8.19 22.07
C GLU A 81 -0.51 8.80 20.81
N GLU A 82 -1.58 9.56 20.96
CA GLU A 82 -2.41 10.14 19.89
C GLU A 82 -1.71 11.21 19.01
N THR A 83 -0.43 11.44 19.18
CA THR A 83 0.30 12.59 18.59
C THR A 83 0.86 12.36 17.19
N VAL A 84 0.63 11.20 16.55
CA VAL A 84 1.20 10.91 15.22
C VAL A 84 0.22 11.25 14.12
N THR A 85 0.61 12.16 13.26
CA THR A 85 -0.18 12.58 12.08
C THR A 85 -0.27 11.53 10.98
N ALA A 86 0.64 10.54 10.97
CA ALA A 86 0.62 9.38 10.07
C ALA A 86 0.19 8.13 10.82
N LEU A 87 -0.38 7.14 10.12
CA LEU A 87 -0.68 5.83 10.72
C LEU A 87 0.61 5.22 11.28
N PRO A 88 0.65 4.86 12.58
CA PRO A 88 1.82 4.22 13.15
C PRO A 88 2.02 2.84 12.53
N LEU A 89 3.28 2.47 12.30
CA LEU A 89 3.65 1.11 11.91
C LEU A 89 4.22 0.39 13.12
N ALA A 90 3.76 -0.82 13.37
CA ALA A 90 4.36 -1.72 14.33
C ALA A 90 4.96 -2.92 13.59
N VAL A 91 6.11 -3.40 14.03
CA VAL A 91 6.74 -4.62 13.53
C VAL A 91 6.74 -5.69 14.61
N ILE A 92 6.65 -6.93 14.19
CA ILE A 92 6.81 -8.10 15.05
C ILE A 92 7.98 -8.91 14.55
N GLU A 93 8.86 -9.28 15.47
CA GLU A 93 9.85 -10.35 15.32
C GLU A 93 9.45 -11.50 16.23
N ALA A 94 9.13 -12.64 15.65
CA ALA A 94 8.71 -13.83 16.37
C ALA A 94 9.83 -14.86 16.40
N LYS A 95 9.96 -15.59 17.49
CA LYS A 95 10.83 -16.77 17.56
C LYS A 95 10.10 -17.89 18.31
N GLY A 96 10.12 -19.05 17.68
CA GLY A 96 9.52 -20.25 18.24
C GLY A 96 10.50 -21.09 19.08
N GLU A 97 9.99 -22.19 19.60
CA GLU A 97 10.81 -23.21 20.25
C GLU A 97 11.73 -23.88 19.25
N THR A 98 13.03 -23.82 19.48
CA THR A 98 14.03 -24.54 18.70
C THR A 98 14.43 -25.83 19.40
N GLN A 99 14.88 -26.85 18.62
CA GLN A 99 15.37 -28.12 19.17
C GLN A 99 16.60 -27.94 20.07
N HIS A 100 17.32 -26.84 19.93
CA HIS A 100 18.45 -26.45 20.77
C HIS A 100 18.00 -25.23 21.57
N ASN A 101 17.85 -25.42 22.88
CA ASN A 101 17.49 -24.35 23.83
C ASN A 101 18.52 -23.22 23.75
N ASN A 102 18.25 -22.22 22.94
CA ASN A 102 19.16 -21.13 22.64
C ASN A 102 18.81 -19.96 23.55
N GLN A 103 19.59 -19.77 24.63
CA GLN A 103 19.44 -18.66 25.58
C GLN A 103 19.50 -17.27 24.91
N ASN A 104 19.83 -17.20 23.62
CA ASN A 104 19.90 -15.97 22.86
C ASN A 104 18.69 -15.68 21.98
N THR A 105 17.70 -16.59 21.90
CA THR A 105 16.55 -16.47 20.99
C THR A 105 15.77 -15.17 21.24
N THR A 106 15.48 -14.84 22.49
CA THR A 106 14.77 -13.63 22.87
C THR A 106 15.56 -12.36 22.52
N ARG A 107 16.88 -12.39 22.76
CA ARG A 107 17.77 -11.26 22.40
C ARG A 107 17.84 -11.00 20.90
N VAL A 108 17.86 -12.09 20.10
CA VAL A 108 17.82 -11.98 18.65
C VAL A 108 16.52 -11.32 18.21
N ALA A 109 15.36 -11.75 18.70
CA ALA A 109 14.09 -11.12 18.39
C ALA A 109 14.06 -9.64 18.78
N ILE A 110 14.54 -9.29 19.99
CA ILE A 110 14.60 -7.90 20.47
C ILE A 110 15.50 -7.04 19.56
N THR A 111 16.69 -7.54 19.20
CA THR A 111 17.63 -6.78 18.36
C THR A 111 17.16 -6.65 16.91
N GLN A 112 16.52 -7.67 16.35
CA GLN A 112 15.89 -7.60 15.03
C GLN A 112 14.75 -6.58 15.03
N ALA A 113 13.82 -6.64 15.98
CA ALA A 113 12.75 -5.68 16.12
C ALA A 113 13.27 -4.23 16.27
N HIS A 114 14.36 -4.04 17.04
CA HIS A 114 15.01 -2.74 17.18
C HIS A 114 15.60 -2.23 15.86
N GLY A 115 16.16 -3.12 15.03
CA GLY A 115 16.71 -2.78 13.73
C GLY A 115 15.68 -2.17 12.76
N HIS A 116 14.39 -2.41 12.98
CA HIS A 116 13.30 -1.87 12.17
C HIS A 116 12.75 -0.52 12.66
N LEU A 117 13.11 -0.07 13.87
CA LEU A 117 12.61 1.19 14.44
C LEU A 117 12.91 2.45 13.62
N PRO A 118 13.99 2.54 12.80
CA PRO A 118 14.15 3.70 11.91
C PRO A 118 12.96 3.94 10.98
N GLU A 119 12.23 2.88 10.60
CA GLU A 119 11.09 2.96 9.68
C GLU A 119 9.75 2.59 10.33
N ALA A 120 9.77 1.80 11.42
CA ALA A 120 8.61 1.45 12.21
C ALA A 120 8.50 2.34 13.45
N ASN A 121 7.28 2.68 13.85
CA ASN A 121 7.04 3.49 15.04
C ASN A 121 7.14 2.68 16.35
N VAL A 122 6.88 1.37 16.25
CA VAL A 122 6.84 0.45 17.39
C VAL A 122 7.41 -0.90 16.98
N GLY A 123 8.25 -1.50 17.81
CA GLY A 123 8.78 -2.85 17.64
C GLY A 123 8.33 -3.79 18.74
N PHE A 124 7.99 -5.03 18.38
CA PHE A 124 7.66 -6.11 19.30
C PHE A 124 8.52 -7.34 19.02
N ALA A 125 9.01 -7.94 20.09
CA ALA A 125 9.58 -9.28 20.10
C ALA A 125 8.57 -10.24 20.73
N ALA A 126 8.18 -11.31 20.03
CA ALA A 126 7.25 -12.31 20.48
C ALA A 126 7.97 -13.66 20.61
N VAL A 127 7.96 -14.25 21.81
CA VAL A 127 8.69 -15.48 22.11
C VAL A 127 7.90 -16.34 23.09
N PRO A 128 8.18 -17.66 23.17
CA PRO A 128 7.61 -18.51 24.22
C PRO A 128 7.97 -18.00 25.61
N SER A 129 7.01 -18.01 26.54
CA SER A 129 7.14 -17.43 27.89
C SER A 129 8.37 -17.94 28.67
N GLY A 130 8.71 -19.22 28.51
CA GLY A 130 9.87 -19.85 29.16
C GLY A 130 11.24 -19.39 28.64
N TYR A 131 11.29 -18.55 27.58
CA TYR A 131 12.55 -18.08 26.99
C TYR A 131 12.94 -16.66 27.43
N ILE A 132 12.11 -16.02 28.25
CA ILE A 132 12.30 -14.65 28.72
C ILE A 132 13.03 -14.63 30.05
N SER A 133 14.19 -14.01 30.10
CA SER A 133 14.94 -13.74 31.33
C SER A 133 14.80 -12.28 31.77
N GLU A 134 15.17 -11.97 33.03
CA GLU A 134 15.25 -10.58 33.52
C GLU A 134 16.21 -9.71 32.71
N ASN A 135 17.30 -10.29 32.17
CA ASN A 135 18.22 -9.57 31.31
C ASN A 135 17.57 -9.20 29.95
N ASP A 136 16.70 -10.08 29.43
CA ASP A 136 15.97 -9.82 28.19
C ASP A 136 14.93 -8.72 28.39
N ARG A 137 14.26 -8.70 29.54
CA ARG A 137 13.34 -7.61 29.91
C ARG A 137 14.06 -6.28 30.00
N SER A 138 15.23 -6.25 30.64
CA SER A 138 16.05 -5.05 30.73
C SER A 138 16.50 -4.55 29.36
N LEU A 139 16.95 -5.47 28.49
CA LEU A 139 17.35 -5.15 27.12
C LEU A 139 16.17 -4.61 26.30
N ALA A 140 15.00 -5.24 26.37
CA ALA A 140 13.80 -4.79 25.68
C ALA A 140 13.42 -3.37 26.08
N ARG A 141 13.48 -3.06 27.39
CA ARG A 141 13.22 -1.73 27.93
C ARG A 141 14.23 -0.68 27.47
N GLU A 142 15.52 -1.02 27.48
CA GLU A 142 16.60 -0.15 27.00
C GLU A 142 16.45 0.18 25.52
N LEU A 143 16.14 -0.83 24.70
CA LEU A 143 15.96 -0.70 23.26
C LEU A 143 14.56 -0.22 22.83
N ASN A 144 13.66 0.01 23.80
CA ASN A 144 12.28 0.43 23.57
C ASN A 144 11.49 -0.56 22.70
N ILE A 145 11.64 -1.87 22.95
CA ILE A 145 10.93 -2.96 22.27
C ILE A 145 9.90 -3.53 23.21
N GLY A 146 8.65 -3.70 22.73
CA GLY A 146 7.63 -4.46 23.42
C GLY A 146 7.99 -5.94 23.45
N LEU A 147 7.81 -6.60 24.61
CA LEU A 147 8.12 -8.02 24.76
C LEU A 147 6.83 -8.78 25.06
N LEU A 148 6.48 -9.71 24.18
CA LEU A 148 5.31 -10.57 24.27
C LEU A 148 5.74 -11.99 24.65
N ALA A 149 5.24 -12.46 25.79
CA ALA A 149 5.36 -13.85 26.22
C ALA A 149 4.17 -14.65 25.68
N ILE A 150 4.44 -15.71 24.94
CA ILE A 150 3.42 -16.57 24.35
C ILE A 150 3.43 -17.92 25.04
N ASP A 151 2.28 -18.40 25.44
CA ASP A 151 2.07 -19.76 25.94
C ASP A 151 0.71 -20.31 25.52
N ASP A 152 0.37 -21.51 25.99
CA ASP A 152 -0.93 -22.16 25.69
C ASP A 152 -2.13 -21.38 26.29
N GLY A 153 -1.89 -20.52 27.29
CA GLY A 153 -2.91 -19.67 27.93
C GLY A 153 -3.14 -18.34 27.20
N GLY A 154 -2.29 -18.00 26.25
CA GLY A 154 -2.43 -16.76 25.47
C GLY A 154 -1.17 -15.92 25.40
N VAL A 155 -1.34 -14.60 25.50
CA VAL A 155 -0.27 -13.61 25.36
C VAL A 155 -0.21 -12.73 26.59
N GLU A 156 0.98 -12.60 27.17
CA GLU A 156 1.29 -11.62 28.20
C GLU A 156 2.20 -10.52 27.63
N LEU A 157 1.84 -9.25 27.81
CA LEU A 157 2.72 -8.12 27.52
C LEU A 157 3.67 -7.90 28.69
N VAL A 158 4.87 -8.43 28.58
CA VAL A 158 5.90 -8.41 29.65
C VAL A 158 6.59 -7.05 29.75
N GLU A 159 6.96 -6.47 28.61
CA GLU A 159 7.52 -5.12 28.52
C GLU A 159 6.78 -4.31 27.46
N LYS A 160 6.52 -3.04 27.78
CA LYS A 160 5.83 -2.12 26.87
C LYS A 160 6.82 -1.35 26.02
N SER A 161 6.51 -1.20 24.72
CA SER A 161 7.19 -0.24 23.84
C SER A 161 6.51 1.11 23.89
N ARG A 162 7.26 2.15 23.54
CA ARG A 162 6.74 3.50 23.34
C ARG A 162 6.84 3.86 21.87
N LEU A 163 5.88 4.64 21.41
CA LEU A 163 5.88 5.17 20.05
C LEU A 163 7.11 6.04 19.83
N VAL A 164 7.85 5.81 18.76
CA VAL A 164 8.94 6.67 18.32
C VAL A 164 8.57 7.36 17.00
N GLY A 165 9.07 8.58 16.83
CA GLY A 165 8.99 9.24 15.53
C GLY A 165 9.87 8.51 14.53
N THR A 166 9.40 8.37 13.31
CA THR A 166 10.17 7.79 12.22
C THR A 166 10.44 8.82 11.15
N GLU A 167 11.56 8.69 10.46
CA GLU A 167 11.73 9.34 9.18
C GLU A 167 10.71 8.78 8.19
N THR A 168 10.17 9.65 7.35
CA THR A 168 9.23 9.22 6.32
C THR A 168 10.03 8.73 5.13
N THR A 169 10.53 7.49 5.20
CA THR A 169 11.23 6.86 4.08
C THR A 169 10.25 6.41 3.00
N PRO A 170 10.68 6.27 1.73
CA PRO A 170 9.87 5.70 0.67
C PRO A 170 9.30 4.32 1.04
N THR A 171 10.12 3.46 1.67
CA THR A 171 9.69 2.14 2.13
C THR A 171 8.57 2.22 3.16
N ALA A 172 8.69 3.09 4.17
CA ALA A 172 7.65 3.28 5.18
C ALA A 172 6.36 3.84 4.57
N LYS A 173 6.44 4.74 3.58
CA LYS A 173 5.29 5.21 2.81
C LYS A 173 4.59 4.08 2.07
N THR A 174 5.37 3.21 1.41
CA THR A 174 4.85 2.05 0.66
C THR A 174 4.16 1.06 1.58
N VAL A 175 4.77 0.73 2.72
CA VAL A 175 4.16 -0.19 3.70
C VAL A 175 2.85 0.38 4.25
N ARG A 176 2.81 1.68 4.59
CA ARG A 176 1.56 2.34 5.01
C ARG A 176 0.50 2.33 3.93
N PHE A 177 0.93 2.41 2.68
CA PHE A 177 0.02 2.31 1.55
C PHE A 177 -0.56 0.90 1.40
N HIS A 178 0.26 -0.14 1.41
CA HIS A 178 -0.20 -1.54 1.40
C HIS A 178 -1.14 -1.84 2.57
N ALA A 179 -0.85 -1.28 3.73
CA ALA A 179 -1.71 -1.37 4.90
C ALA A 179 -3.11 -0.78 4.66
N ARG A 180 -3.21 0.37 3.98
CA ARG A 180 -4.50 1.00 3.64
C ARG A 180 -5.31 0.19 2.63
N LEU A 181 -4.65 -0.57 1.77
CA LEU A 181 -5.29 -1.43 0.77
C LEU A 181 -5.71 -2.80 1.31
N GLY A 182 -5.53 -3.08 2.60
CA GLY A 182 -5.84 -4.38 3.17
C GLY A 182 -4.94 -5.50 2.63
N GLY A 183 -3.70 -5.19 2.22
CA GLY A 183 -2.71 -6.15 1.69
C GLY A 183 -3.00 -6.67 0.31
N THR A 184 -4.00 -6.13 -0.38
CA THR A 184 -4.18 -6.41 -1.80
C THR A 184 -3.11 -5.67 -2.60
N ALA A 185 -2.66 -6.27 -3.69
CA ALA A 185 -1.82 -5.59 -4.68
C ALA A 185 -2.44 -4.24 -5.05
N VAL A 186 -1.61 -3.28 -5.43
CA VAL A 186 -2.09 -1.97 -5.92
C VAL A 186 -3.25 -2.20 -6.88
N GLU A 187 -4.47 -1.81 -6.47
CA GLU A 187 -5.61 -1.95 -7.36
C GLU A 187 -5.34 -1.11 -8.61
N SER A 188 -5.20 -1.78 -9.73
CA SER A 188 -4.99 -1.09 -10.99
C SER A 188 -6.21 -0.24 -11.31
N LEU A 189 -6.01 1.03 -11.61
CA LEU A 189 -7.08 1.87 -12.13
C LEU A 189 -7.65 1.22 -13.39
N LYS A 190 -8.98 1.15 -13.47
CA LYS A 190 -9.68 0.47 -14.57
C LYS A 190 -9.96 1.39 -15.74
N LYS A 191 -9.95 2.71 -15.50
CA LYS A 191 -10.22 3.75 -16.48
C LYS A 191 -9.04 4.70 -16.62
N ASN A 192 -8.85 5.17 -17.82
CA ASN A 192 -7.78 6.10 -18.18
C ASN A 192 -8.18 7.57 -18.13
N HIS A 193 -9.37 7.89 -17.61
CA HIS A 193 -9.86 9.26 -17.59
C HIS A 193 -10.52 9.58 -16.24
N PRO A 194 -10.09 10.64 -15.56
CA PRO A 194 -10.52 10.99 -14.22
C PRO A 194 -12.02 11.31 -14.08
N LYS A 195 -12.67 11.70 -15.18
CA LYS A 195 -14.12 11.97 -15.18
C LYS A 195 -14.94 10.79 -14.65
N ASN A 196 -14.44 9.58 -14.81
CA ASN A 196 -15.17 8.37 -14.45
C ASN A 196 -15.31 8.22 -12.92
N ALA A 197 -14.20 8.32 -12.20
CA ALA A 197 -14.21 8.24 -10.74
C ALA A 197 -14.95 9.44 -10.10
N LEU A 198 -14.70 10.66 -10.62
CA LEU A 198 -15.37 11.86 -10.15
C LEU A 198 -16.86 11.82 -10.43
N GLY A 199 -17.27 11.43 -11.66
CA GLY A 199 -18.66 11.33 -12.05
C GLY A 199 -19.42 10.30 -11.22
N TYR A 200 -18.77 9.17 -10.90
CA TYR A 200 -19.36 8.19 -9.97
C TYR A 200 -19.60 8.81 -8.58
N ALA A 201 -18.62 9.54 -8.04
CA ALA A 201 -18.79 10.21 -6.75
C ALA A 201 -19.92 11.28 -6.76
N LEU A 202 -20.01 12.08 -7.83
CA LEU A 202 -21.10 13.05 -8.01
C LEU A 202 -22.47 12.37 -8.08
N SER A 203 -22.58 11.23 -8.78
CA SER A 203 -23.82 10.49 -8.95
C SER A 203 -24.35 9.90 -7.63
N ILE A 204 -23.47 9.46 -6.72
CA ILE A 204 -23.87 9.00 -5.37
C ILE A 204 -24.63 10.10 -4.61
N GLN A 205 -24.22 11.36 -4.77
CA GLN A 205 -24.82 12.48 -4.04
C GLN A 205 -26.09 13.03 -4.73
N TYR A 206 -26.28 12.73 -6.02
CA TYR A 206 -27.34 13.37 -6.81
C TYR A 206 -28.74 12.86 -6.46
N THR A 207 -29.00 11.58 -6.54
CA THR A 207 -30.31 10.97 -6.13
C THR A 207 -30.25 9.46 -6.05
N GLY A 208 -30.93 8.89 -5.11
CA GLY A 208 -31.21 7.51 -4.71
C GLY A 208 -30.80 6.28 -5.56
N THR A 209 -30.80 6.28 -6.86
CA THR A 209 -30.30 5.18 -7.70
C THR A 209 -29.11 5.61 -8.53
N THR A 210 -27.98 5.56 -7.89
CA THR A 210 -26.69 6.01 -8.39
C THR A 210 -26.31 5.39 -9.74
N GLU A 211 -26.64 4.12 -9.95
CA GLU A 211 -26.19 3.40 -11.16
C GLU A 211 -26.95 3.81 -12.41
N GLU A 212 -28.23 4.14 -12.31
CA GLU A 212 -29.02 4.63 -13.45
C GLU A 212 -28.56 6.02 -13.85
N VAL A 213 -28.48 6.93 -12.87
CA VAL A 213 -28.01 8.30 -13.09
C VAL A 213 -26.59 8.30 -13.67
N PHE A 214 -25.73 7.40 -13.20
CA PHE A 214 -24.37 7.31 -13.67
C PHE A 214 -24.26 6.80 -15.12
N LYS A 215 -25.08 5.83 -15.52
CA LYS A 215 -25.15 5.36 -16.91
C LYS A 215 -25.63 6.46 -17.85
N ASP A 216 -26.60 7.24 -17.43
CA ASP A 216 -27.17 8.28 -18.26
C ASP A 216 -26.24 9.45 -18.46
N TYR A 217 -25.47 9.84 -17.44
CA TYR A 217 -24.64 11.05 -17.49
C TYR A 217 -23.15 10.79 -17.75
N VAL A 218 -22.57 9.66 -17.39
CA VAL A 218 -21.11 9.60 -17.26
C VAL A 218 -20.44 8.48 -18.03
N ILE A 219 -20.88 7.22 -17.97
CA ILE A 219 -20.17 6.11 -18.62
C ILE A 219 -21.00 4.85 -18.83
N GLN A 220 -20.41 3.96 -19.70
CA GLN A 220 -20.96 2.63 -19.96
C GLN A 220 -20.50 1.54 -18.94
N SER A 221 -19.47 1.79 -18.12
CA SER A 221 -18.91 0.81 -17.18
C SER A 221 -18.90 1.33 -15.76
N VAL A 222 -20.06 1.20 -15.11
CA VAL A 222 -20.29 1.70 -13.74
C VAL A 222 -19.40 1.00 -12.71
N ASP A 223 -19.22 -0.32 -12.84
CA ASP A 223 -18.41 -1.09 -11.89
C ASP A 223 -16.93 -0.67 -11.88
N ASP A 224 -16.34 -0.44 -13.05
CA ASP A 224 -14.96 0.01 -13.14
C ASP A 224 -14.78 1.42 -12.54
N ALA A 225 -15.72 2.31 -12.78
CA ALA A 225 -15.68 3.66 -12.21
C ALA A 225 -15.86 3.67 -10.70
N ARG A 226 -16.67 2.74 -10.17
CA ARG A 226 -16.82 2.50 -8.73
C ARG A 226 -15.50 2.06 -8.12
N LEU A 227 -14.84 1.07 -8.75
CA LEU A 227 -13.54 0.57 -8.30
C LEU A 227 -12.50 1.69 -8.30
N ASP A 228 -12.44 2.50 -9.35
CA ASP A 228 -11.52 3.65 -9.41
C ASP A 228 -11.84 4.69 -8.33
N ALA A 229 -13.11 5.01 -8.11
CA ALA A 229 -13.51 5.95 -7.07
C ALA A 229 -13.19 5.42 -5.66
N MET A 230 -13.26 4.11 -5.44
CA MET A 230 -12.84 3.46 -4.19
C MET A 230 -11.33 3.48 -4.04
N ALA A 231 -10.57 3.11 -5.06
CA ALA A 231 -9.10 3.14 -5.05
C ALA A 231 -8.57 4.55 -4.77
N LEU A 232 -9.21 5.57 -5.36
CA LEU A 232 -8.87 6.97 -5.13
C LEU A 232 -9.41 7.55 -3.80
N GLY A 233 -10.07 6.74 -2.98
CA GLY A 233 -10.58 7.17 -1.68
C GLY A 233 -11.74 8.18 -1.74
N LEU A 234 -12.43 8.30 -2.87
CA LEU A 234 -13.64 9.12 -2.99
C LEU A 234 -14.87 8.41 -2.42
N VAL A 235 -14.89 7.10 -2.53
CA VAL A 235 -16.01 6.23 -2.14
C VAL A 235 -15.52 5.10 -1.27
N SER A 236 -16.33 4.67 -0.31
CA SER A 236 -16.11 3.46 0.50
C SER A 236 -17.30 2.52 0.39
N LYS A 237 -17.06 1.21 0.58
CA LYS A 237 -18.11 0.21 0.68
C LYS A 237 -18.66 0.22 2.11
N SER A 238 -19.97 0.30 2.25
CA SER A 238 -20.67 0.11 3.53
C SER A 238 -21.67 -1.03 3.42
N GLY A 239 -22.19 -1.51 4.54
CA GLY A 239 -23.27 -2.51 4.56
C GLY A 239 -24.56 -2.09 3.82
N PHE A 240 -24.72 -0.80 3.52
CA PHE A 240 -25.85 -0.22 2.79
C PHE A 240 -25.53 0.19 1.35
N GLY A 241 -24.34 -0.20 0.84
CA GLY A 241 -23.87 0.15 -0.50
C GLY A 241 -22.73 1.16 -0.50
N PRO A 242 -22.33 1.67 -1.68
CA PRO A 242 -21.25 2.64 -1.80
C PRO A 242 -21.64 3.99 -1.18
N GLN A 243 -20.73 4.58 -0.42
CA GLN A 243 -20.91 5.88 0.25
C GLN A 243 -19.71 6.78 0.02
N LEU A 244 -19.94 8.10 -0.05
CA LEU A 244 -18.84 9.05 -0.12
C LEU A 244 -18.03 9.07 1.17
N THR A 245 -16.71 9.01 1.01
CA THR A 245 -15.76 9.28 2.09
C THR A 245 -15.80 10.77 2.49
N PRO A 246 -15.14 11.19 3.58
CA PRO A 246 -14.94 12.62 3.86
C PRO A 246 -14.31 13.37 2.69
N SER A 247 -13.26 12.82 2.07
CA SER A 247 -12.60 13.40 0.89
C SER A 247 -13.53 13.43 -0.33
N GLY A 248 -14.32 12.37 -0.54
CA GLY A 248 -15.33 12.33 -1.60
C GLY A 248 -16.42 13.38 -1.43
N ARG A 249 -16.91 13.58 -0.21
CA ARG A 249 -17.90 14.64 0.08
C ARG A 249 -17.34 16.03 -0.20
N GLU A 250 -16.10 16.29 0.18
CA GLU A 250 -15.44 17.57 -0.08
C GLU A 250 -15.24 17.80 -1.57
N ALA A 251 -14.76 16.80 -2.31
CA ALA A 251 -14.62 16.86 -3.76
C ALA A 251 -15.96 17.16 -4.45
N VAL A 252 -17.01 16.43 -4.11
CA VAL A 252 -18.38 16.62 -4.67
C VAL A 252 -18.93 17.99 -4.31
N ARG A 253 -18.75 18.44 -3.04
CA ARG A 253 -19.20 19.77 -2.58
C ARG A 253 -18.49 20.89 -3.37
N THR A 254 -17.18 20.78 -3.52
CA THR A 254 -16.37 21.80 -4.25
C THR A 254 -16.80 21.90 -5.71
N VAL A 255 -16.92 20.76 -6.39
CA VAL A 255 -17.35 20.71 -7.79
C VAL A 255 -18.78 21.22 -7.95
N GLY A 256 -19.73 20.77 -7.12
CA GLY A 256 -21.11 21.22 -7.16
C GLY A 256 -21.24 22.72 -6.91
N TYR A 257 -20.50 23.27 -5.95
CA TYR A 257 -20.52 24.71 -5.70
C TYR A 257 -20.07 25.53 -6.91
N HIS A 258 -18.97 25.14 -7.55
CA HIS A 258 -18.42 25.87 -8.69
C HIS A 258 -19.27 25.77 -9.96
N HIS A 259 -20.04 24.70 -10.12
CA HIS A 259 -20.91 24.51 -11.28
C HIS A 259 -22.38 24.93 -11.06
N GLY A 260 -22.70 25.45 -9.87
CA GLY A 260 -24.06 25.90 -9.54
C GLY A 260 -25.01 24.75 -9.19
N GLY A 261 -24.49 23.57 -8.89
CA GLY A 261 -25.24 22.37 -8.50
C GLY A 261 -24.63 21.08 -9.00
N LEU A 262 -25.19 19.96 -8.56
CA LEU A 262 -24.71 18.64 -8.97
C LEU A 262 -25.13 18.29 -10.40
N GLU A 263 -26.33 18.64 -10.80
CA GLU A 263 -26.85 18.39 -12.15
C GLU A 263 -26.01 19.13 -13.20
N PRO A 264 -25.77 20.47 -13.11
CA PRO A 264 -24.87 21.14 -14.03
C PRO A 264 -23.45 20.60 -14.04
N ALA A 265 -22.97 20.06 -12.90
CA ALA A 265 -21.66 19.42 -12.83
C ALA A 265 -21.63 18.10 -13.61
N LEU A 266 -22.69 17.27 -13.51
CA LEU A 266 -22.85 16.04 -14.28
C LEU A 266 -23.00 16.32 -15.77
N ASP A 267 -23.84 17.29 -16.15
CA ASP A 267 -23.98 17.72 -17.54
C ASP A 267 -22.64 18.14 -18.13
N ARG A 268 -21.82 18.88 -17.36
CA ARG A 268 -20.50 19.27 -17.79
C ARG A 268 -19.56 18.09 -18.01
N ILE A 269 -19.66 17.04 -17.21
CA ILE A 269 -18.89 15.81 -17.40
C ILE A 269 -19.33 15.05 -18.66
N ASP A 270 -20.65 15.02 -18.93
CA ASP A 270 -21.21 14.35 -20.11
C ASP A 270 -20.78 15.05 -21.41
N GLU A 271 -20.72 16.37 -21.42
CA GLU A 271 -20.22 17.17 -22.55
C GLU A 271 -18.76 16.85 -22.93
N LEU A 272 -17.99 16.19 -22.04
CA LEU A 272 -16.59 15.83 -22.31
C LEU A 272 -16.52 14.59 -23.19
N THR A 273 -16.75 14.74 -24.48
CA THR A 273 -16.82 13.66 -25.47
C THR A 273 -15.47 13.27 -26.09
N GLY A 274 -14.43 14.06 -25.89
CA GLY A 274 -13.14 13.88 -26.56
C GLY A 274 -12.07 13.26 -25.66
N ARG A 275 -11.43 12.17 -26.13
CA ARG A 275 -10.30 11.53 -25.42
C ARG A 275 -8.97 12.31 -25.52
N GLN A 276 -8.89 13.31 -26.42
CA GLN A 276 -7.65 13.99 -26.77
C GLN A 276 -7.36 15.22 -25.91
N ARG A 277 -8.37 15.86 -25.37
CA ARG A 277 -8.18 17.06 -24.54
C ARG A 277 -7.92 16.68 -23.09
N ARG A 278 -6.92 17.30 -22.49
CA ARG A 278 -6.64 17.12 -21.05
C ARG A 278 -7.86 17.53 -20.22
N PHE A 279 -8.17 16.76 -19.19
CA PHE A 279 -9.32 17.03 -18.34
C PHE A 279 -9.17 18.35 -17.58
N ILE A 280 -7.96 18.64 -17.09
CA ILE A 280 -7.67 19.88 -16.37
C ILE A 280 -7.83 21.12 -17.27
N ASP A 281 -7.54 21.01 -18.56
CA ASP A 281 -7.71 22.13 -19.51
C ASP A 281 -9.17 22.30 -19.94
N ALA A 282 -9.92 21.20 -19.99
CA ALA A 282 -11.33 21.23 -20.38
C ALA A 282 -12.24 21.66 -19.23
N CYS A 283 -11.94 21.25 -17.99
CA CYS A 283 -12.68 21.52 -16.77
C CYS A 283 -11.70 21.81 -15.62
N PRO A 284 -11.13 23.03 -15.55
CA PRO A 284 -10.04 23.33 -14.60
C PRO A 284 -10.37 23.03 -13.15
N VAL A 285 -11.58 23.35 -12.68
CA VAL A 285 -12.00 23.09 -11.30
C VAL A 285 -12.05 21.60 -11.01
N MET A 286 -12.72 20.83 -11.86
CA MET A 286 -12.81 19.38 -11.71
C MET A 286 -11.43 18.72 -11.82
N GLY A 287 -10.62 19.17 -12.80
CA GLY A 287 -9.26 18.69 -12.99
C GLY A 287 -8.38 18.94 -11.77
N THR A 288 -8.47 20.12 -11.17
CA THR A 288 -7.74 20.47 -9.95
C THR A 288 -8.19 19.61 -8.76
N VAL A 289 -9.50 19.42 -8.58
CA VAL A 289 -10.02 18.57 -7.51
C VAL A 289 -9.49 17.15 -7.65
N VAL A 290 -9.56 16.54 -8.85
CA VAL A 290 -9.06 15.18 -9.06
C VAL A 290 -7.53 15.11 -8.98
N ARG A 291 -6.81 16.17 -9.40
CA ARG A 291 -5.36 16.26 -9.18
C ARG A 291 -5.01 16.17 -7.70
N GLN A 292 -5.72 16.87 -6.81
CA GLN A 292 -5.50 16.78 -5.37
C GLN A 292 -5.82 15.38 -4.83
N VAL A 293 -6.89 14.76 -5.33
CA VAL A 293 -7.23 13.38 -4.99
C VAL A 293 -6.11 12.42 -5.40
N LEU A 294 -5.60 12.54 -6.63
CA LEU A 294 -4.49 11.71 -7.11
C LEU A 294 -3.19 11.97 -6.35
N LEU A 295 -2.87 13.23 -6.03
CA LEU A 295 -1.70 13.55 -5.19
C LEU A 295 -1.82 13.01 -3.76
N SER A 296 -3.04 12.75 -3.29
CA SER A 296 -3.28 12.07 -2.01
C SER A 296 -3.24 10.54 -2.14
N TYR A 297 -3.22 10.02 -3.36
CA TYR A 297 -3.15 8.59 -3.65
C TYR A 297 -1.67 8.12 -3.58
N PRO A 298 -1.32 7.23 -2.64
CA PRO A 298 0.07 6.91 -2.37
C PRO A 298 0.91 6.42 -3.57
N PRO A 299 0.38 5.63 -4.54
CA PRO A 299 1.14 5.33 -5.76
C PRO A 299 1.55 6.58 -6.55
N THR A 300 0.67 7.58 -6.62
CA THR A 300 1.00 8.85 -7.26
C THR A 300 2.11 9.58 -6.51
N GLN A 301 2.07 9.58 -5.18
CA GLN A 301 3.12 10.21 -4.37
C GLN A 301 4.49 9.58 -4.64
N VAL A 302 4.57 8.24 -4.62
CA VAL A 302 5.83 7.53 -4.92
C VAL A 302 6.33 7.89 -6.32
N LEU A 303 5.46 7.88 -7.33
CA LEU A 303 5.87 8.21 -8.69
C LEU A 303 6.30 9.67 -8.84
N VAL A 304 5.57 10.61 -8.26
CA VAL A 304 5.92 12.04 -8.32
C VAL A 304 7.24 12.30 -7.58
N ASP A 305 7.44 11.70 -6.41
CA ASP A 305 8.69 11.80 -5.67
C ASP A 305 9.87 11.21 -6.51
N THR A 306 9.72 10.00 -7.07
CA THR A 306 10.74 9.38 -7.92
C THR A 306 11.06 10.20 -9.17
N LEU A 307 10.03 10.71 -9.86
CA LEU A 307 10.21 11.57 -11.02
C LEU A 307 10.90 12.90 -10.67
N GLY A 308 10.58 13.47 -9.50
CA GLY A 308 11.24 14.65 -8.96
C GLY A 308 12.73 14.41 -8.66
N GLU A 309 13.07 13.25 -8.11
CA GLU A 309 14.45 12.84 -7.87
C GLU A 309 15.24 12.65 -9.17
N LEU A 310 14.66 11.96 -10.17
CA LEU A 310 15.26 11.80 -11.48
C LEU A 310 15.50 13.14 -12.17
N ALA A 311 14.51 14.05 -12.12
CA ALA A 311 14.65 15.40 -12.67
C ALA A 311 15.74 16.21 -11.96
N SER A 312 15.81 16.11 -10.63
CA SER A 312 16.86 16.75 -9.83
C SER A 312 18.25 16.19 -10.14
N GLY A 313 18.33 14.93 -10.54
CA GLY A 313 19.53 14.27 -11.05
C GLY A 313 19.88 14.63 -12.50
N GLY A 314 19.07 15.47 -13.16
CA GLY A 314 19.30 15.92 -14.55
C GLY A 314 18.51 15.14 -15.62
N ASN A 315 17.77 14.09 -15.24
CA ASN A 315 16.89 13.35 -16.16
C ASN A 315 15.44 13.88 -16.05
N THR A 316 15.11 14.88 -16.84
CA THR A 316 13.78 15.53 -16.83
C THR A 316 12.75 14.80 -17.69
N GLU A 317 13.18 13.92 -18.58
CA GLU A 317 12.33 13.12 -19.47
C GLU A 317 12.64 11.63 -19.35
N PRO A 318 12.50 11.04 -18.14
CA PRO A 318 12.82 9.64 -17.95
C PRO A 318 11.88 8.73 -18.73
N SER A 319 12.42 7.64 -19.26
CA SER A 319 11.64 6.55 -19.86
C SER A 319 10.93 5.71 -18.79
N LEU A 320 9.89 4.98 -19.17
CA LEU A 320 9.22 4.03 -18.26
C LEU A 320 10.19 3.06 -17.61
N ALA A 321 11.18 2.53 -18.38
CA ALA A 321 12.19 1.63 -17.85
C ALA A 321 13.03 2.30 -16.75
N GLU A 322 13.43 3.54 -16.93
CA GLU A 322 14.20 4.30 -15.92
C GLU A 322 13.37 4.57 -14.66
N VAL A 323 12.09 4.96 -14.84
CA VAL A 323 11.18 5.15 -13.71
C VAL A 323 10.97 3.84 -12.94
N ALA A 324 10.68 2.74 -13.65
CA ALA A 324 10.45 1.45 -13.03
C ALA A 324 11.68 0.94 -12.26
N ARG A 325 12.89 1.13 -12.82
CA ARG A 325 14.15 0.80 -12.13
C ARG A 325 14.39 1.67 -10.90
N ALA A 326 14.12 2.97 -10.99
CA ALA A 326 14.25 3.87 -9.85
C ALA A 326 13.27 3.50 -8.74
N VAL A 327 12.00 3.26 -9.06
CA VAL A 327 11.01 2.76 -8.10
C VAL A 327 11.43 1.41 -7.51
N ALA A 328 11.94 0.48 -8.34
CA ALA A 328 12.38 -0.84 -7.87
C ALA A 328 13.60 -0.77 -6.95
N THR A 329 14.45 0.23 -7.11
CA THR A 329 15.60 0.46 -6.22
C THR A 329 15.15 0.84 -4.82
N GLU A 330 14.17 1.73 -4.71
CA GLU A 330 13.65 2.22 -3.44
C GLU A 330 12.57 1.28 -2.85
N ASN A 331 11.71 0.73 -3.70
CA ASN A 331 10.52 -0.03 -3.33
C ASN A 331 10.24 -1.18 -4.29
N PRO A 332 11.02 -2.29 -4.24
CA PRO A 332 10.92 -3.38 -5.21
C PRO A 332 9.52 -3.99 -5.30
N ASN A 333 8.85 -4.20 -4.17
CA ASN A 333 7.49 -4.76 -4.17
C ASN A 333 6.46 -3.81 -4.78
N PHE A 334 6.61 -2.51 -4.55
CA PHE A 334 5.75 -1.52 -5.18
C PHE A 334 5.95 -1.47 -6.70
N ALA A 335 7.20 -1.59 -7.18
CA ALA A 335 7.48 -1.69 -8.59
C ALA A 335 6.84 -2.93 -9.23
N LEU A 336 6.89 -4.08 -8.55
CA LEU A 336 6.21 -5.31 -8.98
C LEU A 336 4.70 -5.11 -9.10
N ASP A 337 4.07 -4.50 -8.10
CA ASP A 337 2.62 -4.34 -8.07
C ASP A 337 2.12 -3.28 -9.07
N LEU A 338 2.91 -2.22 -9.30
CA LEU A 338 2.51 -1.13 -10.18
C LEU A 338 2.80 -1.43 -11.66
N PHE A 339 3.97 -1.99 -11.96
CA PHE A 339 4.45 -2.11 -13.33
C PHE A 339 4.33 -3.52 -13.90
N VAL A 340 4.48 -4.55 -13.06
CA VAL A 340 4.61 -5.92 -13.54
C VAL A 340 3.25 -6.61 -13.66
N SER A 341 3.07 -7.38 -14.72
CA SER A 341 1.89 -8.21 -14.92
C SER A 341 1.68 -9.18 -13.74
N THR A 342 0.42 -9.40 -13.36
CA THR A 342 0.07 -10.36 -12.29
C THR A 342 0.24 -11.83 -12.69
N ARG A 343 0.62 -12.11 -13.96
CA ARG A 343 0.91 -13.46 -14.42
C ARG A 343 2.16 -14.00 -13.72
N SER A 344 2.10 -15.22 -13.22
CA SER A 344 3.21 -15.83 -12.48
C SER A 344 4.52 -15.86 -13.28
N GLU A 345 4.45 -16.19 -14.57
CA GLU A 345 5.62 -16.23 -15.47
C GLU A 345 6.32 -14.87 -15.62
N ASP A 346 5.56 -13.77 -15.67
CA ASP A 346 6.12 -12.42 -15.79
C ASP A 346 6.76 -11.98 -14.46
N ARG A 347 6.15 -12.33 -13.33
CA ARG A 347 6.71 -12.07 -12.00
C ARG A 347 7.97 -12.88 -11.74
N GLU A 348 7.99 -14.16 -12.11
CA GLU A 348 9.18 -15.02 -11.96
C GLU A 348 10.39 -14.47 -12.76
N ARG A 349 10.16 -13.86 -13.92
CA ARG A 349 11.23 -13.24 -14.74
C ARG A 349 11.84 -11.99 -14.11
N VAL A 350 11.10 -11.34 -13.24
CA VAL A 350 11.52 -10.08 -12.57
C VAL A 350 12.11 -10.34 -11.19
N LEU A 351 11.80 -11.50 -10.58
CA LEU A 351 12.38 -11.87 -9.31
C LEU A 351 13.84 -12.26 -9.50
N SER A 352 14.70 -11.70 -8.67
CA SER A 352 16.12 -12.02 -8.69
C SER A 352 16.39 -13.38 -8.06
N ASP A 353 17.32 -14.14 -8.65
CA ASP A 353 17.87 -15.36 -8.05
C ASP A 353 18.91 -15.06 -6.96
N SER A 354 19.22 -13.80 -6.71
CA SER A 354 20.21 -13.33 -5.74
C SER A 354 19.59 -13.10 -4.37
N ASP A 355 20.27 -13.53 -3.32
CA ASP A 355 19.84 -13.29 -1.93
C ASP A 355 19.84 -11.80 -1.54
N ASP A 356 20.59 -10.96 -2.28
CA ASP A 356 20.75 -9.53 -1.98
C ASP A 356 19.74 -8.61 -2.71
N GLU A 357 19.12 -9.07 -3.79
CA GLU A 357 18.17 -8.27 -4.57
C GLU A 357 16.84 -8.99 -4.77
N VAL A 358 15.74 -8.37 -4.39
CA VAL A 358 14.38 -8.92 -4.57
C VAL A 358 13.96 -8.94 -6.04
N VAL A 359 14.47 -7.98 -6.83
CA VAL A 359 14.04 -7.73 -8.22
C VAL A 359 15.25 -7.57 -9.12
N ASP A 360 15.29 -8.30 -10.23
CA ASP A 360 16.23 -8.03 -11.31
C ASP A 360 15.81 -6.76 -12.06
N ARG A 361 16.50 -5.66 -11.77
CA ARG A 361 16.20 -4.35 -12.37
C ARG A 361 16.39 -4.31 -13.88
N SER A 362 17.22 -5.18 -14.45
CA SER A 362 17.42 -5.26 -15.90
C SER A 362 16.19 -5.81 -16.64
N ALA A 363 15.33 -6.56 -15.94
CA ALA A 363 14.09 -7.07 -16.52
C ALA A 363 13.15 -5.93 -16.98
N PHE A 364 13.23 -4.75 -16.33
CA PHE A 364 12.42 -3.58 -16.73
C PHE A 364 12.79 -2.97 -18.08
N ASP A 365 13.91 -3.36 -18.68
CA ASP A 365 14.27 -2.92 -20.02
C ASP A 365 13.46 -3.63 -21.12
N THR A 366 12.72 -4.68 -20.77
CA THR A 366 11.92 -5.46 -21.71
C THR A 366 10.42 -5.16 -21.56
N GLY A 367 9.73 -4.85 -22.66
CA GLY A 367 8.29 -4.55 -22.65
C GLY A 367 7.38 -5.71 -22.22
N GLN A 368 7.89 -6.94 -22.20
CA GLN A 368 7.09 -8.15 -21.96
C GLN A 368 6.58 -8.32 -20.55
N ILE A 369 7.31 -7.79 -19.55
CA ILE A 369 6.96 -7.94 -18.14
C ILE A 369 5.83 -7.00 -17.68
N TYR A 370 5.64 -5.90 -18.41
CA TYR A 370 4.74 -4.86 -17.97
C TYR A 370 3.27 -5.24 -18.06
N SER A 371 2.50 -4.83 -17.05
CA SER A 371 1.04 -4.75 -17.15
C SER A 371 0.65 -3.56 -18.03
N THR A 372 0.77 -3.73 -19.36
CA THR A 372 0.59 -2.64 -20.32
C THR A 372 -0.71 -1.88 -20.13
N HIS A 373 -1.78 -2.58 -19.77
CA HIS A 373 -3.08 -1.97 -19.49
C HIS A 373 -3.06 -1.07 -18.27
N THR A 374 -2.48 -1.54 -17.16
CA THR A 374 -2.38 -0.78 -15.89
C THR A 374 -1.50 0.45 -16.07
N VAL A 375 -0.31 0.26 -16.64
CA VAL A 375 0.66 1.34 -16.89
C VAL A 375 0.04 2.43 -17.77
N TYR A 376 -0.59 2.04 -18.89
CA TYR A 376 -1.24 2.98 -19.79
C TYR A 376 -2.36 3.77 -19.11
N GLN A 377 -3.24 3.08 -18.38
CA GLN A 377 -4.36 3.75 -17.72
C GLN A 377 -3.88 4.72 -16.65
N TYR A 378 -2.89 4.32 -15.90
CA TYR A 378 -2.34 5.15 -14.85
C TYR A 378 -1.64 6.40 -15.41
N LYS A 379 -0.78 6.22 -16.42
CA LYS A 379 -0.13 7.34 -17.12
C LYS A 379 -1.15 8.32 -17.69
N ALA A 380 -2.18 7.81 -18.38
CA ALA A 380 -3.24 8.64 -18.94
C ALA A 380 -4.01 9.42 -17.87
N MET A 381 -4.27 8.81 -16.71
CA MET A 381 -4.91 9.48 -15.59
C MET A 381 -4.07 10.67 -15.10
N LEU A 382 -2.77 10.46 -14.90
CA LEU A 382 -1.82 11.51 -14.48
C LEU A 382 -1.69 12.64 -15.53
N TYR A 383 -1.66 12.28 -16.81
CA TYR A 383 -1.69 13.25 -17.90
C TYR A 383 -2.95 14.11 -17.87
N HIS A 384 -4.11 13.50 -17.74
CA HIS A 384 -5.39 14.23 -17.76
C HIS A 384 -5.54 15.24 -16.62
N VAL A 385 -4.87 15.04 -15.48
CA VAL A 385 -4.87 15.99 -14.36
C VAL A 385 -3.67 16.95 -14.38
N GLY A 386 -2.84 16.88 -15.42
CA GLY A 386 -1.71 17.78 -15.58
C GLY A 386 -0.54 17.51 -14.65
N LEU A 387 -0.31 16.25 -14.30
CA LEU A 387 0.90 15.82 -13.58
C LEU A 387 2.01 15.37 -14.54
N LEU A 388 1.64 14.78 -15.68
CA LEU A 388 2.58 14.39 -16.74
C LEU A 388 2.33 15.20 -18.03
N THR A 389 3.42 15.39 -18.78
CA THR A 389 3.40 16.10 -20.08
C THR A 389 2.78 15.27 -21.20
N GLU A 390 2.91 13.92 -21.11
CA GLU A 390 2.50 13.01 -22.17
C GLU A 390 1.53 11.93 -21.66
N ARG A 391 0.58 11.57 -22.54
CA ARG A 391 -0.44 10.54 -22.24
C ARG A 391 0.05 9.11 -22.44
N GLY A 392 1.06 8.92 -23.28
CA GLY A 392 1.45 7.61 -23.80
C GLY A 392 0.65 7.16 -25.03
N THR A 393 1.08 6.08 -25.64
CA THR A 393 0.47 5.54 -26.87
C THR A 393 -0.81 4.76 -26.58
N ASP A 394 -1.85 4.97 -27.40
CA ASP A 394 -3.17 4.30 -27.24
C ASP A 394 -3.13 2.78 -27.55
N THR A 395 -2.07 2.26 -28.13
CA THR A 395 -1.97 0.88 -28.60
C THR A 395 -1.33 0.00 -27.54
N LYS A 396 -2.15 -0.84 -26.91
CA LYS A 396 -1.75 -1.80 -25.85
C LYS A 396 -0.68 -2.80 -26.28
N SER A 397 -0.42 -2.94 -27.57
CA SER A 397 0.50 -3.91 -28.15
C SER A 397 1.92 -3.39 -28.38
N GLU A 398 2.17 -2.10 -28.18
CA GLU A 398 3.42 -1.43 -28.58
C GLU A 398 4.04 -0.62 -27.42
N LEU A 399 3.91 -1.11 -26.18
CA LEU A 399 4.61 -0.47 -25.07
C LEU A 399 6.11 -0.76 -25.22
N ASP A 400 6.85 0.26 -25.62
CA ASP A 400 8.32 0.26 -25.57
C ASP A 400 8.77 1.04 -24.33
N PRO A 401 9.23 0.36 -23.27
CA PRO A 401 9.59 1.01 -22.04
C PRO A 401 10.80 1.94 -22.15
N SER A 402 11.60 1.82 -23.23
CA SER A 402 12.75 2.68 -23.46
C SER A 402 12.38 4.04 -24.08
N THR A 403 11.24 4.12 -24.74
CA THR A 403 10.77 5.33 -25.45
C THR A 403 9.51 5.95 -24.84
N ASP A 404 8.85 5.26 -23.93
CA ASP A 404 7.66 5.78 -23.24
C ASP A 404 8.05 6.79 -22.14
N VAL A 405 8.01 8.08 -22.47
CA VAL A 405 8.48 9.20 -21.61
C VAL A 405 7.52 9.49 -20.46
N TRP A 406 8.03 9.67 -19.26
CA TRP A 406 7.31 9.99 -18.02
C TRP A 406 7.83 11.28 -17.39
N ALA A 407 7.62 12.40 -18.09
CA ALA A 407 8.09 13.71 -17.63
C ALA A 407 7.01 14.41 -16.78
N LEU A 408 7.44 14.99 -15.64
CA LEU A 408 6.57 15.85 -14.84
C LEU A 408 6.26 17.13 -15.59
N GLU A 409 5.01 17.57 -15.52
CA GLU A 409 4.61 18.90 -15.95
C GLU A 409 5.20 19.93 -15.00
N THR A 410 6.20 20.66 -15.44
CA THR A 410 6.68 21.84 -14.72
C THR A 410 5.59 22.90 -14.76
N GLN A 411 5.04 23.27 -13.61
CA GLN A 411 4.17 24.46 -13.57
C GLN A 411 5.04 25.65 -13.99
N ALA A 412 4.66 26.31 -15.09
CA ALA A 412 5.20 27.62 -15.39
C ALA A 412 4.89 28.53 -14.19
N GLU A 413 5.95 29.06 -13.56
CA GLU A 413 5.88 30.02 -12.45
C GLU A 413 5.06 31.26 -12.86
#